data_b011b3206cbf34b7c6f3f3445dfd97a3
#
_entry.id   b011b3206cbf34b7c6f3f3445dfd97a3
#
_cell.length_a   1.000
_cell.length_b   1.000
_cell.length_c   1.000
_cell.angle_alpha   90.00
_cell.angle_beta   90.00
_cell.angle_gamma   90.00
#
_symmetry.space_group_name_H-M   'P 1'
#
loop_
_entity.id
_entity.type
_entity.pdbx_description
1 polymer ?
#
loop_
_entity_poly.entity_id
_entity_poly.type
_entity_poly.pdbx_seq_one_letter_code
_entity_poly.pdbx_strand_id
1 'polypeptide(L)'
;MTLSKARTLLSIGLLSVAETVCSPARNPDIHPLMIERIGKARPLYGEADTLTLTVIGDIMLHSRQMEYPYGPFLAGVAPRLREADFAIGNMEFTLGGEPYSGYPAFSAPDSYAEYAAECGIDIFLTANNHILDKGLKGLARTIEVYERMEDEWNVRFTGSAVNEEDKCRRYPLMVRKKGFNIALLNFTYGTNAGGLSGSWPATFRMNREDIAGAIDRAEEKMADFIIALPHWGNEYELRHSRSQIELAEWMIAEGVDVIVGSHPHVVQDSCTIDGKPVFFSIGNAVSNMSAANTQIGMTVTLKFSRDRNGDKRMLEPEVTYNWCSLPGKLCDNYSTVEVKDCLECRERWVNETDYYKMKRTYTYVKETTGVSD
;
A
#
# COMPACT_ATOMS: atom_id res chain seq x y z
N MET A 1 46.20 15.97 -13.58
CA MET A 1 46.02 17.45 -13.55
C MET A 1 44.75 17.73 -12.78
N THR A 2 44.92 18.18 -11.57
CA THR A 2 43.91 18.48 -10.55
C THR A 2 43.32 19.87 -10.81
N LEU A 3 41.98 20.00 -10.80
CA LEU A 3 41.33 21.32 -10.71
C LEU A 3 40.38 21.32 -9.51
N SER A 4 40.86 22.03 -8.48
CA SER A 4 40.17 22.44 -7.27
C SER A 4 39.03 23.42 -7.61
N LYS A 5 37.84 23.22 -7.06
CA LYS A 5 36.78 24.24 -7.01
C LYS A 5 36.81 24.96 -5.66
N ALA A 6 37.15 26.25 -5.72
CA ALA A 6 37.11 27.18 -4.60
C ALA A 6 35.64 27.54 -4.25
N ARG A 7 35.29 27.49 -2.98
CA ARG A 7 34.04 28.03 -2.43
C ARG A 7 34.19 29.53 -2.19
N THR A 8 33.29 30.31 -2.78
CA THR A 8 33.13 31.74 -2.53
C THR A 8 32.15 31.96 -1.40
N LEU A 9 32.64 32.54 -0.28
CA LEU A 9 31.80 33.01 0.82
C LEU A 9 31.21 34.39 0.43
N LEU A 10 29.87 34.48 0.42
CA LEU A 10 29.14 35.74 0.33
C LEU A 10 28.77 36.19 1.75
N SER A 11 29.34 37.31 2.18
CA SER A 11 28.98 38.03 3.39
C SER A 11 27.68 38.83 3.17
N ILE A 12 26.65 38.56 3.99
CA ILE A 12 25.40 39.33 4.01
C ILE A 12 25.54 40.44 5.05
N GLY A 13 25.45 41.68 4.55
CA GLY A 13 25.45 42.89 5.40
C GLY A 13 24.10 43.08 6.10
N LEU A 14 24.16 43.42 7.37
CA LEU A 14 23.00 43.86 8.17
C LEU A 14 22.54 45.24 7.69
N LEU A 15 21.29 45.34 7.24
CA LEU A 15 20.54 46.58 7.13
C LEU A 15 19.66 46.71 8.37
N SER A 16 19.92 47.72 9.17
CA SER A 16 19.03 48.14 10.26
C SER A 16 17.81 48.89 9.68
N VAL A 17 16.62 48.39 9.96
CA VAL A 17 15.34 49.09 9.67
C VAL A 17 14.81 49.62 10.98
N ALA A 18 14.59 50.95 11.03
CA ALA A 18 14.03 51.65 12.17
C ALA A 18 12.56 51.26 12.41
N GLU A 19 12.26 50.89 13.65
CA GLU A 19 10.88 50.62 14.10
C GLU A 19 10.07 51.92 14.18
N THR A 20 9.02 52.02 13.37
CA THR A 20 7.97 53.00 13.59
C THR A 20 6.90 52.33 14.46
N VAL A 21 6.85 52.68 15.73
CA VAL A 21 5.83 52.20 16.67
C VAL A 21 4.48 52.82 16.29
N CYS A 22 3.62 52.03 15.69
CA CYS A 22 2.21 52.36 15.51
C CYS A 22 1.42 51.60 16.59
N SER A 23 0.87 52.34 17.59
CA SER A 23 0.02 51.78 18.61
C SER A 23 -1.30 51.26 18.01
N PRO A 24 -1.71 49.98 18.23
CA PRO A 24 -2.98 49.50 17.77
C PRO A 24 -4.11 50.02 18.66
N ALA A 25 -5.12 50.58 18.02
CA ALA A 25 -6.39 50.90 18.66
C ALA A 25 -7.02 49.66 19.28
N ARG A 26 -7.46 49.74 20.56
CA ARG A 26 -8.15 48.66 21.26
C ARG A 26 -9.49 48.39 20.58
N ASN A 27 -9.66 47.19 20.07
CA ASN A 27 -10.98 46.69 19.66
C ASN A 27 -11.68 46.08 20.87
N PRO A 28 -12.88 46.58 21.29
CA PRO A 28 -13.52 46.21 22.55
C PRO A 28 -14.25 44.86 22.55
N ASP A 29 -14.26 44.10 21.47
CA ASP A 29 -15.12 42.92 21.33
C ASP A 29 -14.40 41.57 21.39
N ILE A 30 -13.22 41.49 22.02
CA ILE A 30 -12.55 40.18 22.23
C ILE A 30 -13.02 39.63 23.60
N HIS A 31 -13.92 38.65 23.55
CA HIS A 31 -14.44 37.96 24.74
C HIS A 31 -13.31 37.20 25.45
N PRO A 32 -13.18 37.30 26.79
CA PRO A 32 -12.09 36.70 27.56
C PRO A 32 -11.91 35.16 27.39
N LEU A 33 -12.95 34.44 26.91
CA LEU A 33 -12.95 33.00 26.67
C LEU A 33 -12.16 32.58 25.42
N MET A 34 -11.72 33.52 24.58
CA MET A 34 -10.83 33.18 23.45
C MET A 34 -9.35 33.09 23.82
N ILE A 35 -8.94 33.64 24.94
CA ILE A 35 -7.52 33.64 25.37
C ILE A 35 -7.15 32.34 26.04
N GLU A 36 -8.10 31.60 26.65
CA GLU A 36 -7.83 30.29 27.24
C GLU A 36 -7.62 29.15 26.23
N ARG A 37 -8.00 29.33 24.95
CA ARG A 37 -7.79 28.31 23.90
C ARG A 37 -6.45 28.42 23.17
N ILE A 38 -5.65 29.46 23.42
CA ILE A 38 -4.25 29.57 22.96
C ILE A 38 -3.29 29.01 24.01
N GLY A 39 -3.83 28.38 25.05
CA GLY A 39 -3.09 27.83 26.16
C GLY A 39 -2.60 26.42 25.90
N LYS A 40 -1.32 26.27 25.95
CA LYS A 40 -0.43 25.09 25.82
C LYS A 40 -0.12 24.78 24.37
N ALA A 41 0.91 25.46 23.85
CA ALA A 41 1.78 24.84 22.85
C ALA A 41 2.03 23.40 23.33
N ARG A 42 1.53 22.39 22.61
CA ARG A 42 1.97 21.02 22.79
C ARG A 42 3.48 21.09 22.79
N PRO A 43 4.18 20.45 23.75
CA PRO A 43 5.63 20.35 23.64
C PRO A 43 5.90 19.83 22.22
N LEU A 44 6.75 20.51 21.47
CA LEU A 44 7.14 20.15 20.11
C LEU A 44 7.62 18.70 19.99
N TYR A 45 7.85 18.04 21.13
CA TYR A 45 8.33 16.67 21.27
C TYR A 45 7.64 16.01 22.46
N GLY A 46 6.42 15.44 22.21
CA GLY A 46 5.75 14.47 23.09
C GLY A 46 6.39 13.09 22.99
N GLU A 47 5.74 12.07 23.55
CA GLU A 47 6.11 10.67 23.37
C GLU A 47 6.40 10.37 21.90
N ALA A 48 7.34 9.45 21.60
CA ALA A 48 7.77 9.13 20.25
C ALA A 48 6.54 8.87 19.37
N ASP A 49 6.30 9.73 18.39
CA ASP A 49 5.19 9.55 17.45
C ASP A 49 5.50 8.32 16.57
N THR A 50 4.53 7.42 16.47
CA THR A 50 4.65 6.24 15.62
C THR A 50 3.60 6.32 14.50
N LEU A 51 4.04 6.16 13.25
CA LEU A 51 3.19 5.98 12.07
C LEU A 51 3.18 4.50 11.70
N THR A 52 2.00 3.96 11.40
CA THR A 52 1.81 2.58 10.94
C THR A 52 1.22 2.53 9.54
N LEU A 53 1.88 1.77 8.65
CA LEU A 53 1.35 1.39 7.35
C LEU A 53 1.14 -0.12 7.31
N THR A 54 -0.08 -0.56 7.03
CA THR A 54 -0.42 -1.98 6.91
C THR A 54 -0.72 -2.31 5.46
N VAL A 55 0.05 -3.24 4.87
CA VAL A 55 -0.13 -3.71 3.49
C VAL A 55 -0.75 -5.10 3.54
N ILE A 56 -1.89 -5.29 2.87
CA ILE A 56 -2.55 -6.58 2.68
C ILE A 56 -2.40 -7.05 1.23
N GLY A 57 -2.43 -8.36 1.02
CA GLY A 57 -2.20 -8.97 -0.30
C GLY A 57 -3.28 -8.69 -1.34
N ASP A 58 -3.28 -9.50 -2.41
CA ASP A 58 -4.15 -9.30 -3.57
C ASP A 58 -5.62 -9.48 -3.21
N ILE A 59 -6.43 -8.46 -3.53
CA ILE A 59 -7.89 -8.45 -3.37
C ILE A 59 -8.49 -8.69 -4.75
N MET A 60 -9.08 -9.87 -4.94
CA MET A 60 -9.66 -10.30 -6.21
C MET A 60 -11.17 -10.49 -6.08
N LEU A 61 -11.90 -10.42 -7.21
CA LEU A 61 -13.32 -10.71 -7.27
C LEU A 61 -13.62 -11.62 -8.45
N HIS A 62 -13.56 -12.93 -8.22
CA HIS A 62 -13.95 -13.93 -9.21
C HIS A 62 -15.48 -14.01 -9.37
N SER A 63 -15.96 -14.53 -10.51
CA SER A 63 -17.41 -14.65 -10.79
C SER A 63 -18.17 -15.34 -9.66
N ARG A 64 -17.62 -16.41 -9.09
CA ARG A 64 -18.27 -17.12 -7.97
C ARG A 64 -18.35 -16.28 -6.70
N GLN A 65 -17.39 -15.39 -6.45
CA GLN A 65 -17.43 -14.51 -5.27
C GLN A 65 -18.58 -13.50 -5.37
N MET A 66 -18.95 -13.07 -6.58
CA MET A 66 -20.08 -12.15 -6.80
C MET A 66 -21.46 -12.75 -6.46
N GLU A 67 -21.55 -14.06 -6.28
CA GLU A 67 -22.76 -14.74 -5.83
C GLU A 67 -22.99 -14.64 -4.32
N TYR A 68 -22.03 -14.09 -3.58
CA TYR A 68 -22.02 -14.00 -2.12
C TYR A 68 -22.02 -12.54 -1.65
N PRO A 69 -22.61 -12.24 -0.48
CA PRO A 69 -22.50 -10.92 0.12
C PRO A 69 -21.06 -10.67 0.56
N TYR A 70 -20.52 -9.48 0.28
CA TYR A 70 -19.10 -9.16 0.52
C TYR A 70 -18.74 -9.02 2.00
N GLY A 71 -19.70 -8.66 2.86
CA GLY A 71 -19.45 -8.32 4.26
C GLY A 71 -18.46 -9.21 5.02
N PRO A 72 -18.52 -10.56 4.89
CA PRO A 72 -17.57 -11.46 5.56
C PRO A 72 -16.15 -11.53 4.96
N PHE A 73 -15.95 -11.09 3.70
CA PHE A 73 -14.73 -11.36 2.93
C PHE A 73 -13.46 -10.91 3.66
N LEU A 74 -13.43 -9.69 4.15
CA LEU A 74 -12.29 -9.09 4.88
C LEU A 74 -12.60 -8.83 6.35
N ALA A 75 -13.79 -9.22 6.85
CA ALA A 75 -14.23 -8.89 8.21
C ALA A 75 -13.27 -9.34 9.30
N GLY A 76 -12.60 -10.49 9.13
CA GLY A 76 -11.66 -11.02 10.12
C GLY A 76 -10.33 -10.28 10.18
N VAL A 77 -9.96 -9.52 9.15
CA VAL A 77 -8.72 -8.71 9.10
C VAL A 77 -9.02 -7.21 9.18
N ALA A 78 -10.27 -6.78 9.01
CA ALA A 78 -10.68 -5.39 9.05
C ALA A 78 -10.30 -4.64 10.35
N PRO A 79 -10.31 -5.25 11.55
CA PRO A 79 -9.83 -4.57 12.76
C PRO A 79 -8.38 -4.09 12.61
N ARG A 80 -7.47 -4.94 12.13
CA ARG A 80 -6.06 -4.58 11.89
C ARG A 80 -5.92 -3.47 10.84
N LEU A 81 -6.71 -3.52 9.77
CA LEU A 81 -6.69 -2.49 8.72
C LEU A 81 -7.10 -1.13 9.29
N ARG A 82 -8.17 -1.09 10.10
CA ARG A 82 -8.67 0.16 10.72
C ARG A 82 -7.78 0.72 11.83
N GLU A 83 -6.97 -0.13 12.48
CA GLU A 83 -5.99 0.30 13.49
C GLU A 83 -4.76 0.97 12.89
N ALA A 84 -4.45 0.70 11.61
CA ALA A 84 -3.35 1.32 10.92
C ALA A 84 -3.61 2.82 10.68
N ASP A 85 -2.53 3.60 10.58
CA ASP A 85 -2.64 4.98 10.12
C ASP A 85 -2.99 5.06 8.63
N PHE A 86 -2.49 4.08 7.86
CA PHE A 86 -2.86 3.83 6.47
C PHE A 86 -2.86 2.32 6.22
N ALA A 87 -3.95 1.80 5.66
CA ALA A 87 -4.02 0.44 5.14
C ALA A 87 -4.00 0.47 3.60
N ILE A 88 -3.23 -0.44 3.00
CA ILE A 88 -2.92 -0.49 1.58
C ILE A 88 -3.32 -1.86 1.03
N GLY A 89 -4.10 -1.89 -0.07
CA GLY A 89 -4.52 -3.12 -0.73
C GLY A 89 -4.32 -3.08 -2.25
N ASN A 90 -3.86 -4.19 -2.84
CA ASN A 90 -3.82 -4.34 -4.30
C ASN A 90 -5.18 -4.80 -4.83
N MET A 91 -5.82 -3.94 -5.62
CA MET A 91 -7.13 -4.20 -6.23
C MET A 91 -6.94 -4.87 -7.58
N GLU A 92 -6.85 -6.20 -7.59
CA GLU A 92 -6.46 -6.95 -8.78
C GLU A 92 -7.66 -7.24 -9.68
N PHE A 93 -8.25 -6.17 -10.17
CA PHE A 93 -9.37 -6.13 -11.11
C PHE A 93 -9.54 -4.73 -11.70
N THR A 94 -10.38 -4.61 -12.74
CA THR A 94 -10.89 -3.31 -13.20
C THR A 94 -12.27 -3.01 -12.57
N LEU A 95 -12.61 -1.72 -12.49
CA LEU A 95 -13.97 -1.22 -12.26
C LEU A 95 -14.57 -0.80 -13.62
N GLY A 96 -14.57 -1.74 -14.56
CA GLY A 96 -14.92 -1.50 -15.98
C GLY A 96 -16.40 -1.26 -16.25
N GLY A 97 -17.27 -1.42 -15.23
CA GLY A 97 -18.71 -1.36 -15.37
C GLY A 97 -19.32 -2.68 -15.82
N GLU A 98 -20.64 -2.68 -16.05
CA GLU A 98 -21.38 -3.84 -16.52
C GLU A 98 -21.05 -4.21 -17.98
N PRO A 99 -21.11 -5.51 -18.36
CA PRO A 99 -21.39 -6.66 -17.50
C PRO A 99 -20.20 -7.00 -16.58
N TYR A 100 -20.49 -7.25 -15.29
CA TYR A 100 -19.47 -7.68 -14.34
C TYR A 100 -18.96 -9.08 -14.66
N SER A 101 -17.68 -9.34 -14.39
CA SER A 101 -17.02 -10.61 -14.72
C SER A 101 -15.81 -10.85 -13.83
N GLY A 102 -15.53 -12.13 -13.58
CA GLY A 102 -14.27 -12.58 -12.98
C GLY A 102 -13.25 -13.00 -14.04
N TYR A 103 -12.31 -13.89 -13.63
CA TYR A 103 -11.29 -14.44 -14.52
C TYR A 103 -11.88 -15.00 -15.82
N PRO A 104 -11.25 -14.83 -17.00
CA PRO A 104 -9.92 -14.23 -17.19
C PRO A 104 -9.93 -12.70 -17.37
N ALA A 105 -11.07 -12.04 -17.42
CA ALA A 105 -11.19 -10.61 -17.71
C ALA A 105 -12.09 -9.94 -16.67
N PHE A 106 -11.49 -9.54 -15.57
CA PHE A 106 -12.20 -8.99 -14.42
C PHE A 106 -12.89 -7.65 -14.70
N SER A 107 -14.11 -7.51 -14.21
CA SER A 107 -14.83 -6.25 -14.04
C SER A 107 -15.66 -6.33 -12.77
N ALA A 108 -15.16 -5.74 -11.70
CA ALA A 108 -15.86 -5.70 -10.42
C ALA A 108 -16.88 -4.55 -10.36
N PRO A 109 -17.98 -4.68 -9.58
CA PRO A 109 -18.84 -3.56 -9.27
C PRO A 109 -18.14 -2.57 -8.34
N ASP A 110 -18.49 -1.27 -8.47
CA ASP A 110 -17.92 -0.19 -7.67
C ASP A 110 -18.09 -0.44 -6.17
N SER A 111 -19.25 -1.00 -5.78
CA SER A 111 -19.55 -1.37 -4.40
C SER A 111 -18.54 -2.33 -3.76
N TYR A 112 -17.75 -3.06 -4.56
CA TYR A 112 -16.70 -3.90 -4.00
C TYR A 112 -15.46 -3.10 -3.58
N ALA A 113 -15.11 -2.04 -4.31
CA ALA A 113 -14.08 -1.11 -3.88
C ALA A 113 -14.54 -0.28 -2.67
N GLU A 114 -15.81 0.16 -2.65
CA GLU A 114 -16.43 0.83 -1.52
C GLU A 114 -16.42 -0.05 -0.25
N TYR A 115 -16.76 -1.34 -0.41
CA TYR A 115 -16.64 -2.32 0.68
C TYR A 115 -15.20 -2.46 1.21
N ALA A 116 -14.20 -2.46 0.33
CA ALA A 116 -12.80 -2.50 0.77
C ALA A 116 -12.42 -1.25 1.59
N ALA A 117 -12.91 -0.07 1.21
CA ALA A 117 -12.77 1.16 2.00
C ALA A 117 -13.47 1.05 3.36
N GLU A 118 -14.69 0.50 3.42
CA GLU A 118 -15.41 0.22 4.67
C GLU A 118 -14.62 -0.71 5.59
N CYS A 119 -13.88 -1.67 5.03
CA CYS A 119 -13.00 -2.57 5.78
C CYS A 119 -11.76 -1.85 6.33
N GLY A 120 -11.45 -0.64 5.88
CA GLY A 120 -10.35 0.18 6.34
C GLY A 120 -9.21 0.34 5.35
N ILE A 121 -9.36 -0.05 4.07
CA ILE A 121 -8.37 0.25 3.04
C ILE A 121 -8.41 1.74 2.72
N ASP A 122 -7.31 2.44 2.95
CA ASP A 122 -7.13 3.86 2.70
C ASP A 122 -6.46 4.14 1.34
N ILE A 123 -5.63 3.20 0.88
CA ILE A 123 -4.82 3.37 -0.33
C ILE A 123 -4.98 2.16 -1.23
N PHE A 124 -5.48 2.41 -2.43
CA PHE A 124 -5.74 1.40 -3.46
C PHE A 124 -4.59 1.34 -4.47
N LEU A 125 -3.99 0.16 -4.63
CA LEU A 125 -2.99 -0.10 -5.66
C LEU A 125 -3.69 -0.61 -6.92
N THR A 126 -3.43 0.03 -8.05
CA THR A 126 -4.08 -0.28 -9.32
C THR A 126 -3.12 -0.81 -10.40
N ALA A 127 -1.80 -0.73 -10.18
CA ALA A 127 -0.83 -1.28 -11.11
C ALA A 127 -0.71 -2.81 -10.92
N ASN A 128 -1.50 -3.55 -11.66
CA ASN A 128 -1.48 -5.02 -11.71
C ASN A 128 -1.75 -5.53 -13.14
N ASN A 129 -1.63 -6.84 -13.35
CA ASN A 129 -1.80 -7.44 -14.68
C ASN A 129 -3.25 -7.41 -15.18
N HIS A 130 -4.26 -7.27 -14.29
CA HIS A 130 -5.67 -7.23 -14.61
C HIS A 130 -6.26 -5.84 -14.83
N ILE A 131 -5.50 -4.78 -14.60
CA ILE A 131 -6.02 -3.41 -14.66
C ILE A 131 -6.52 -3.00 -16.07
N LEU A 132 -6.06 -3.66 -17.11
CA LEU A 132 -6.49 -3.43 -18.50
C LEU A 132 -7.45 -4.51 -19.06
N ASP A 133 -8.04 -5.35 -18.23
CA ASP A 133 -8.94 -6.43 -18.67
C ASP A 133 -10.18 -5.92 -19.44
N LYS A 134 -10.55 -4.68 -19.25
CA LYS A 134 -11.61 -3.99 -20.02
C LYS A 134 -11.06 -2.89 -20.94
N GLY A 135 -9.77 -2.99 -21.29
CA GLY A 135 -9.09 -2.06 -22.18
C GLY A 135 -8.96 -0.66 -21.59
N LEU A 136 -8.58 0.31 -22.44
CA LEU A 136 -8.38 1.70 -21.99
C LEU A 136 -9.67 2.35 -21.47
N LYS A 137 -10.84 1.98 -21.99
CA LYS A 137 -12.13 2.48 -21.49
C LYS A 137 -12.41 1.98 -20.07
N GLY A 138 -12.11 0.70 -19.81
CA GLY A 138 -12.22 0.14 -18.46
C GLY A 138 -11.26 0.80 -17.48
N LEU A 139 -10.01 1.06 -17.90
CA LEU A 139 -9.04 1.76 -17.09
C LEU A 139 -9.47 3.21 -16.80
N ALA A 140 -9.93 3.96 -17.83
CA ALA A 140 -10.45 5.32 -17.63
C ALA A 140 -11.56 5.35 -16.58
N ARG A 141 -12.55 4.46 -16.72
CA ARG A 141 -13.65 4.35 -15.76
C ARG A 141 -13.15 3.95 -14.35
N THR A 142 -12.18 3.05 -14.27
CA THR A 142 -11.58 2.65 -12.98
C THR A 142 -10.97 3.85 -12.26
N ILE A 143 -10.24 4.70 -13.00
CA ILE A 143 -9.66 5.92 -12.46
C ILE A 143 -10.76 6.89 -12.00
N GLU A 144 -11.80 7.13 -12.83
CA GLU A 144 -12.96 7.98 -12.47
C GLU A 144 -13.64 7.52 -11.17
N VAL A 145 -13.80 6.19 -10.98
CA VAL A 145 -14.38 5.65 -9.76
C VAL A 145 -13.50 5.93 -8.55
N TYR A 146 -12.19 5.70 -8.65
CA TYR A 146 -11.30 5.99 -7.53
C TYR A 146 -11.17 7.49 -7.24
N GLU A 147 -11.20 8.36 -8.27
CA GLU A 147 -11.23 9.81 -8.08
C GLU A 147 -12.50 10.25 -7.30
N ARG A 148 -13.67 9.71 -7.65
CA ARG A 148 -14.89 9.92 -6.88
C ARG A 148 -14.72 9.43 -5.42
N MET A 149 -14.13 8.26 -5.23
CA MET A 149 -13.90 7.71 -3.89
C MET A 149 -12.86 8.52 -3.08
N GLU A 150 -11.90 9.18 -3.73
CA GLU A 150 -11.00 10.12 -3.04
C GLU A 150 -11.78 11.26 -2.36
N ASP A 151 -12.82 11.75 -3.02
CA ASP A 151 -13.67 12.84 -2.51
C ASP A 151 -14.69 12.36 -1.46
N GLU A 152 -15.33 11.21 -1.71
CA GLU A 152 -16.44 10.71 -0.88
C GLU A 152 -15.97 9.95 0.37
N TRP A 153 -14.85 9.19 0.26
CA TRP A 153 -14.36 8.27 1.28
C TRP A 153 -13.03 8.68 1.91
N ASN A 154 -12.43 9.79 1.45
CA ASN A 154 -11.09 10.24 1.87
C ASN A 154 -10.00 9.17 1.69
N VAL A 155 -10.14 8.32 0.71
CA VAL A 155 -9.13 7.34 0.29
C VAL A 155 -8.16 7.93 -0.73
N ARG A 156 -7.15 7.17 -1.14
CA ARG A 156 -6.19 7.54 -2.21
C ARG A 156 -5.96 6.33 -3.10
N PHE A 157 -5.46 6.56 -4.31
CA PHE A 157 -4.99 5.48 -5.17
C PHE A 157 -3.71 5.85 -5.93
N THR A 158 -2.98 4.83 -6.36
CA THR A 158 -1.79 4.95 -7.20
C THR A 158 -1.66 3.71 -8.10
N GLY A 159 -0.82 3.79 -9.12
CA GLY A 159 -0.60 2.70 -10.08
C GLY A 159 -1.14 2.98 -11.47
N SER A 160 -2.02 3.96 -11.61
CA SER A 160 -2.60 4.37 -12.89
C SER A 160 -2.87 5.87 -12.92
N ALA A 161 -2.90 6.45 -14.13
CA ALA A 161 -3.15 7.88 -14.35
C ALA A 161 -3.85 8.13 -15.69
N VAL A 162 -4.56 9.26 -15.77
CA VAL A 162 -5.26 9.67 -17.01
C VAL A 162 -4.35 10.41 -18.01
N ASN A 163 -3.26 10.99 -17.55
CA ASN A 163 -2.28 11.73 -18.34
C ASN A 163 -0.96 11.89 -17.56
N GLU A 164 0.04 12.55 -18.16
CA GLU A 164 1.36 12.75 -17.56
C GLU A 164 1.33 13.62 -16.29
N GLU A 165 0.50 14.64 -16.25
CA GLU A 165 0.36 15.50 -15.07
C GLU A 165 -0.19 14.72 -13.89
N ASP A 166 -1.22 13.90 -14.10
CA ASP A 166 -1.79 13.01 -13.10
C ASP A 166 -0.78 11.93 -12.66
N LYS A 167 0.03 11.40 -13.60
CA LYS A 167 1.15 10.51 -13.26
C LYS A 167 2.12 11.18 -12.28
N CYS A 168 2.54 12.41 -12.52
CA CYS A 168 3.45 13.14 -11.63
C CYS A 168 2.86 13.36 -10.22
N ARG A 169 1.54 13.44 -10.11
CA ARG A 169 0.81 13.54 -8.84
C ARG A 169 0.74 12.20 -8.09
N ARG A 170 0.54 11.09 -8.83
CA ARG A 170 0.28 9.76 -8.28
C ARG A 170 1.50 8.84 -8.23
N TYR A 171 2.61 9.23 -8.85
CA TYR A 171 3.82 8.41 -8.92
C TYR A 171 5.08 9.25 -8.72
N PRO A 172 5.56 9.35 -7.46
CA PRO A 172 5.09 8.68 -6.24
C PRO A 172 3.80 9.30 -5.69
N LEU A 173 2.96 8.46 -5.07
CA LEU A 173 1.87 8.94 -4.23
C LEU A 173 2.48 9.36 -2.87
N MET A 174 2.35 10.65 -2.55
CA MET A 174 2.81 11.17 -1.27
C MET A 174 1.68 11.12 -0.23
N VAL A 175 1.94 10.48 0.91
CA VAL A 175 1.02 10.47 2.06
C VAL A 175 1.68 11.09 3.28
N ARG A 176 0.90 11.87 4.05
CA ARG A 176 1.40 12.63 5.19
C ARG A 176 0.51 12.44 6.40
N LYS A 177 1.08 11.99 7.51
CA LYS A 177 0.39 11.84 8.79
C LYS A 177 1.39 11.85 9.95
N LYS A 178 1.01 12.37 11.09
CA LYS A 178 1.85 12.41 12.31
C LYS A 178 3.26 13.00 12.09
N GLY A 179 3.41 13.91 11.11
CA GLY A 179 4.70 14.53 10.78
C GLY A 179 5.65 13.66 9.95
N PHE A 180 5.19 12.52 9.45
CA PHE A 180 5.88 11.72 8.44
C PHE A 180 5.40 12.07 7.04
N ASN A 181 6.31 11.98 6.08
CA ASN A 181 6.08 12.17 4.65
C ASN A 181 6.57 10.91 3.92
N ILE A 182 5.65 10.05 3.47
CA ILE A 182 5.95 8.76 2.88
C ILE A 182 5.65 8.79 1.40
N ALA A 183 6.56 8.29 0.57
CA ALA A 183 6.37 8.09 -0.86
C ALA A 183 6.03 6.63 -1.16
N LEU A 184 4.96 6.40 -1.92
CA LEU A 184 4.51 5.07 -2.35
C LEU A 184 4.67 4.94 -3.86
N LEU A 185 5.39 3.90 -4.31
CA LEU A 185 5.62 3.59 -5.71
C LEU A 185 4.94 2.26 -6.05
N ASN A 186 3.80 2.31 -6.76
CA ASN A 186 3.12 1.11 -7.25
C ASN A 186 3.30 0.98 -8.78
N PHE A 187 3.76 -0.17 -9.24
CA PHE A 187 3.98 -0.47 -10.65
C PHE A 187 3.87 -1.97 -10.94
N THR A 188 3.62 -2.35 -12.19
CA THR A 188 3.42 -3.75 -12.61
C THR A 188 4.41 -4.19 -13.69
N TYR A 189 4.78 -5.48 -13.66
CA TYR A 189 5.58 -6.12 -14.70
C TYR A 189 4.90 -6.06 -16.08
N GLY A 190 3.58 -6.07 -16.10
CA GLY A 190 2.82 -6.12 -17.35
C GLY A 190 1.33 -6.12 -17.13
N THR A 191 0.59 -6.29 -18.23
CA THR A 191 -0.86 -6.45 -18.23
C THR A 191 -1.27 -7.57 -19.18
N ASN A 192 -2.34 -8.29 -18.86
CA ASN A 192 -2.86 -9.40 -19.67
C ASN A 192 -3.38 -8.92 -21.04
N ALA A 193 -3.77 -7.66 -21.15
CA ALA A 193 -4.29 -7.02 -22.36
C ALA A 193 -3.20 -6.42 -23.27
N GLY A 194 -2.07 -7.00 -23.48
CA GLY A 194 -0.89 -6.55 -24.23
C GLY A 194 -1.06 -5.37 -25.20
N GLY A 195 0.03 -4.68 -25.54
CA GLY A 195 0.09 -3.78 -26.72
C GLY A 195 -0.42 -2.34 -26.54
N LEU A 196 -0.83 -1.90 -25.35
CA LEU A 196 -1.33 -0.53 -25.11
C LEU A 196 -0.28 0.42 -24.47
N SER A 197 1.00 0.18 -24.71
CA SER A 197 2.05 1.06 -24.19
C SER A 197 2.07 2.40 -24.94
N GLY A 198 2.24 3.49 -24.19
CA GLY A 198 2.34 4.86 -24.76
C GLY A 198 1.00 5.57 -24.97
N SER A 199 -0.13 4.98 -24.57
CA SER A 199 -1.46 5.60 -24.65
C SER A 199 -1.99 5.93 -23.27
N TRP A 200 -2.69 7.05 -23.15
CA TRP A 200 -3.44 7.41 -21.95
C TRP A 200 -4.90 6.97 -22.06
N PRO A 201 -5.55 6.59 -20.94
CA PRO A 201 -4.97 6.41 -19.61
C PRO A 201 -3.95 5.28 -19.54
N ALA A 202 -3.03 5.32 -18.59
CA ALA A 202 -1.95 4.36 -18.47
C ALA A 202 -1.81 3.80 -17.05
N THR A 203 -1.35 2.54 -16.96
CA THR A 203 -0.84 1.96 -15.71
C THR A 203 0.69 2.10 -15.66
N PHE A 204 1.23 2.23 -14.45
CA PHE A 204 2.67 2.40 -14.26
C PHE A 204 3.38 1.06 -14.43
N ARG A 205 4.40 1.06 -15.27
CA ARG A 205 5.12 -0.14 -15.67
C ARG A 205 6.42 -0.30 -14.89
N MET A 206 6.87 -1.54 -14.81
CA MET A 206 8.17 -1.91 -14.25
C MET A 206 9.29 -1.51 -15.21
N ASN A 207 9.53 -0.20 -15.32
CA ASN A 207 10.55 0.44 -16.14
C ASN A 207 11.50 1.20 -15.23
N ARG A 208 12.80 0.92 -15.31
CA ARG A 208 13.82 1.52 -14.42
C ARG A 208 13.87 3.05 -14.53
N GLU A 209 13.73 3.61 -15.72
CA GLU A 209 13.72 5.07 -15.93
C GLU A 209 12.52 5.74 -15.24
N ASP A 210 11.33 5.14 -15.39
CA ASP A 210 10.11 5.63 -14.72
C ASP A 210 10.20 5.51 -13.19
N ILE A 211 10.77 4.39 -12.69
CA ILE A 211 10.96 4.14 -11.25
C ILE A 211 11.99 5.13 -10.69
N ALA A 212 13.15 5.31 -11.35
CA ALA A 212 14.17 6.28 -10.94
C ALA A 212 13.59 7.70 -10.88
N GLY A 213 12.89 8.12 -11.93
CA GLY A 213 12.23 9.43 -11.92
C GLY A 213 11.15 9.59 -10.84
N ALA A 214 10.52 8.50 -10.39
CA ALA A 214 9.60 8.54 -9.26
C ALA A 214 10.35 8.65 -7.92
N ILE A 215 11.50 8.01 -7.79
CA ILE A 215 12.39 8.13 -6.62
C ILE A 215 12.93 9.56 -6.54
N ASP A 216 13.46 10.14 -7.64
CA ASP A 216 13.92 11.52 -7.69
C ASP A 216 12.82 12.49 -7.22
N ARG A 217 11.60 12.32 -7.73
CA ARG A 217 10.45 13.14 -7.30
C ARG A 217 10.07 12.94 -5.82
N ALA A 218 10.27 11.75 -5.26
CA ALA A 218 10.05 11.50 -3.84
C ALA A 218 11.07 12.29 -2.99
N GLU A 219 12.33 12.29 -3.40
CA GLU A 219 13.40 13.06 -2.75
C GLU A 219 13.14 14.57 -2.86
N GLU A 220 12.80 15.08 -4.05
CA GLU A 220 12.43 16.48 -4.26
C GLU A 220 11.25 16.92 -3.38
N LYS A 221 10.28 16.02 -3.15
CA LYS A 221 9.14 16.23 -2.25
C LYS A 221 9.48 15.98 -0.78
N MET A 222 10.76 15.75 -0.46
CA MET A 222 11.27 15.50 0.89
C MET A 222 10.56 14.32 1.57
N ALA A 223 10.46 13.18 0.90
CA ALA A 223 10.01 11.95 1.52
C ALA A 223 10.96 11.55 2.65
N ASP A 224 10.41 11.14 3.78
CA ASP A 224 11.18 10.56 4.87
C ASP A 224 11.53 9.10 4.60
N PHE A 225 10.63 8.39 3.87
CA PHE A 225 10.79 7.01 3.45
C PHE A 225 10.12 6.78 2.10
N ILE A 226 10.72 5.91 1.29
CA ILE A 226 10.24 5.49 -0.03
C ILE A 226 9.90 4.01 0.01
N ILE A 227 8.63 3.67 -0.25
CA ILE A 227 8.11 2.30 -0.22
C ILE A 227 7.74 1.90 -1.64
N ALA A 228 8.39 0.84 -2.16
CA ALA A 228 8.00 0.24 -3.43
C ALA A 228 6.99 -0.89 -3.21
N LEU A 229 5.93 -0.87 -4.02
CA LEU A 229 4.81 -1.81 -3.99
C LEU A 229 4.64 -2.45 -5.38
N PRO A 230 5.61 -3.28 -5.83
CA PRO A 230 5.59 -3.88 -7.14
C PRO A 230 4.59 -5.04 -7.26
N HIS A 231 3.96 -5.14 -8.43
CA HIS A 231 3.19 -6.30 -8.85
C HIS A 231 4.04 -7.09 -9.85
N TRP A 232 4.71 -8.17 -9.39
CA TRP A 232 5.83 -8.80 -10.09
C TRP A 232 6.05 -10.28 -9.76
N GLY A 233 6.95 -10.95 -10.47
CA GLY A 233 7.39 -12.32 -10.18
C GLY A 233 6.63 -13.37 -10.99
N ASN A 234 6.76 -14.62 -10.57
CA ASN A 234 6.10 -15.77 -11.20
C ASN A 234 4.98 -16.28 -10.30
N GLU A 235 3.81 -16.56 -10.90
CA GLU A 235 2.69 -17.13 -10.17
C GLU A 235 3.03 -18.49 -9.54
N TYR A 236 2.53 -18.72 -8.33
CA TYR A 236 2.57 -19.97 -7.56
C TYR A 236 3.95 -20.43 -7.07
N GLU A 237 5.01 -19.66 -7.29
CA GLU A 237 6.35 -19.96 -6.82
C GLU A 237 6.60 -19.37 -5.42
N LEU A 238 6.99 -20.21 -4.43
CA LEU A 238 7.28 -19.75 -3.06
C LEU A 238 8.66 -19.08 -2.89
N ARG A 239 9.49 -19.12 -3.92
CA ARG A 239 10.79 -18.45 -3.95
C ARG A 239 10.78 -17.34 -4.98
N HIS A 240 11.42 -16.24 -4.64
CA HIS A 240 11.59 -15.13 -5.58
C HIS A 240 12.38 -15.55 -6.82
N SER A 241 12.11 -14.94 -7.93
CA SER A 241 12.86 -15.09 -9.16
C SER A 241 14.14 -14.25 -9.16
N ARG A 242 15.07 -14.61 -10.04
CA ARG A 242 16.28 -13.82 -10.24
C ARG A 242 15.99 -12.37 -10.64
N SER A 243 14.99 -12.15 -11.46
CA SER A 243 14.59 -10.79 -11.87
C SER A 243 14.02 -9.95 -10.72
N GLN A 244 13.34 -10.59 -9.75
CA GLN A 244 12.87 -9.89 -8.57
C GLN A 244 14.02 -9.42 -7.69
N ILE A 245 15.00 -10.28 -7.38
CA ILE A 245 16.14 -9.88 -6.55
C ILE A 245 17.01 -8.81 -7.22
N GLU A 246 17.32 -8.96 -8.52
CA GLU A 246 18.12 -7.98 -9.28
C GLU A 246 17.45 -6.60 -9.34
N LEU A 247 16.11 -6.55 -9.44
CA LEU A 247 15.38 -5.29 -9.40
C LEU A 247 15.29 -4.72 -7.98
N ALA A 248 15.13 -5.57 -6.96
CA ALA A 248 15.12 -5.16 -5.56
C ALA A 248 16.45 -4.52 -5.16
N GLU A 249 17.58 -5.18 -5.47
CA GLU A 249 18.91 -4.65 -5.23
C GLU A 249 19.10 -3.27 -5.87
N TRP A 250 18.68 -3.12 -7.12
CA TRP A 250 18.78 -1.87 -7.83
C TRP A 250 17.89 -0.78 -7.17
N MET A 251 16.62 -1.06 -6.85
CA MET A 251 15.73 -0.09 -6.21
C MET A 251 16.24 0.36 -4.84
N ILE A 252 16.78 -0.57 -4.05
CA ILE A 252 17.39 -0.24 -2.75
C ILE A 252 18.60 0.68 -2.92
N ALA A 253 19.44 0.42 -3.93
CA ALA A 253 20.60 1.26 -4.25
C ALA A 253 20.19 2.66 -4.74
N GLU A 254 19.05 2.80 -5.43
CA GLU A 254 18.48 4.09 -5.87
C GLU A 254 17.76 4.85 -4.75
N GLY A 255 17.58 4.28 -3.55
CA GLY A 255 17.01 5.02 -2.41
C GLY A 255 15.70 4.48 -1.86
N VAL A 256 15.13 3.37 -2.38
CA VAL A 256 13.96 2.73 -1.79
C VAL A 256 14.32 2.17 -0.41
N ASP A 257 13.45 2.34 0.58
CA ASP A 257 13.67 1.92 1.96
C ASP A 257 13.02 0.58 2.30
N VAL A 258 11.94 0.23 1.59
CA VAL A 258 11.21 -1.03 1.81
C VAL A 258 10.52 -1.47 0.52
N ILE A 259 10.44 -2.78 0.31
CA ILE A 259 9.71 -3.36 -0.82
C ILE A 259 8.69 -4.36 -0.29
N VAL A 260 7.42 -4.21 -0.72
CA VAL A 260 6.34 -5.16 -0.42
C VAL A 260 5.64 -5.52 -1.73
N GLY A 261 5.93 -6.71 -2.24
CA GLY A 261 5.46 -7.17 -3.55
C GLY A 261 4.17 -7.98 -3.50
N SER A 262 3.52 -8.08 -4.67
CA SER A 262 2.30 -8.84 -4.95
C SER A 262 2.38 -9.53 -6.31
N HIS A 263 1.35 -10.24 -6.76
CA HIS A 263 1.20 -11.00 -8.02
C HIS A 263 1.39 -12.52 -7.91
N PRO A 264 2.40 -13.10 -7.26
CA PRO A 264 2.57 -14.56 -7.25
C PRO A 264 1.39 -15.35 -6.67
N HIS A 265 0.41 -14.70 -6.05
CA HIS A 265 -0.75 -15.28 -5.37
C HIS A 265 -0.40 -16.25 -4.24
N VAL A 266 0.86 -16.33 -3.88
CA VAL A 266 1.42 -17.10 -2.76
C VAL A 266 2.39 -16.22 -1.99
N VAL A 267 2.56 -16.49 -0.71
CA VAL A 267 3.63 -15.86 0.06
C VAL A 267 4.97 -16.36 -0.44
N GLN A 268 5.83 -15.44 -0.84
CA GLN A 268 7.23 -15.75 -1.17
C GLN A 268 8.14 -15.48 0.03
N ASP A 269 9.37 -15.93 -0.07
CA ASP A 269 10.41 -15.61 0.90
C ASP A 269 10.66 -14.09 1.01
N SER A 270 11.38 -13.71 2.02
CA SER A 270 11.80 -12.32 2.26
C SER A 270 13.30 -12.26 2.52
N CYS A 271 13.90 -11.10 2.34
CA CYS A 271 15.28 -10.86 2.67
C CYS A 271 15.49 -9.43 3.17
N THR A 272 16.72 -9.14 3.57
CA THR A 272 17.19 -7.79 3.89
C THR A 272 18.34 -7.45 2.96
N ILE A 273 18.24 -6.32 2.26
CA ILE A 273 19.28 -5.79 1.37
C ILE A 273 19.75 -4.45 1.97
N ASP A 274 21.02 -4.33 2.31
CA ASP A 274 21.61 -3.13 2.95
C ASP A 274 20.81 -2.64 4.18
N GLY A 275 20.32 -3.59 5.00
CA GLY A 275 19.52 -3.29 6.19
C GLY A 275 18.06 -2.95 5.91
N LYS A 276 17.61 -2.99 4.66
CA LYS A 276 16.26 -2.63 4.21
C LYS A 276 15.43 -3.88 3.88
N PRO A 277 14.22 -4.04 4.43
CA PRO A 277 13.42 -5.26 4.24
C PRO A 277 12.79 -5.35 2.85
N VAL A 278 12.77 -6.56 2.31
CA VAL A 278 12.15 -6.91 1.03
C VAL A 278 11.25 -8.13 1.22
N PHE A 279 9.95 -7.94 1.04
CA PHE A 279 8.94 -8.98 0.97
C PHE A 279 8.60 -9.19 -0.50
N PHE A 280 9.03 -10.29 -1.11
CA PHE A 280 8.86 -10.48 -2.55
C PHE A 280 7.41 -10.68 -2.97
N SER A 281 6.61 -11.38 -2.16
CA SER A 281 5.15 -11.46 -2.32
C SER A 281 4.47 -11.76 -0.99
N ILE A 282 3.36 -11.08 -0.77
CA ILE A 282 2.52 -11.27 0.42
C ILE A 282 1.27 -12.12 0.14
N GLY A 283 1.15 -12.70 -1.06
CA GLY A 283 0.05 -13.59 -1.46
C GLY A 283 -1.33 -12.89 -1.55
N ASN A 284 -2.39 -13.67 -1.46
CA ASN A 284 -3.76 -13.17 -1.57
C ASN A 284 -4.32 -12.72 -0.21
N ALA A 285 -5.04 -11.59 -0.21
CA ALA A 285 -5.92 -11.23 0.89
C ALA A 285 -7.27 -11.97 0.76
N VAL A 286 -7.92 -11.87 -0.40
CA VAL A 286 -9.16 -12.57 -0.69
C VAL A 286 -9.26 -12.95 -2.16
N SER A 287 -9.56 -14.21 -2.44
CA SER A 287 -9.73 -14.73 -3.80
C SER A 287 -10.59 -16.00 -3.82
N ASN A 288 -11.00 -16.46 -5.00
CA ASN A 288 -11.59 -17.79 -5.17
C ASN A 288 -10.55 -18.83 -5.63
N MET A 289 -9.28 -18.56 -5.46
CA MET A 289 -8.23 -19.49 -5.87
C MET A 289 -8.13 -20.67 -4.89
N SER A 290 -7.93 -21.87 -5.45
CA SER A 290 -7.81 -23.11 -4.69
C SER A 290 -6.52 -23.89 -5.00
N ALA A 291 -5.66 -23.35 -5.87
CA ALA A 291 -4.35 -23.91 -6.14
C ALA A 291 -3.51 -23.99 -4.85
N ALA A 292 -2.46 -24.80 -4.85
CA ALA A 292 -1.62 -24.96 -3.67
C ALA A 292 -1.11 -23.60 -3.18
N ASN A 293 -1.20 -23.38 -1.87
CA ASN A 293 -0.71 -22.19 -1.15
C ASN A 293 -1.39 -20.85 -1.48
N THR A 294 -2.39 -20.79 -2.39
CA THR A 294 -3.06 -19.52 -2.78
C THR A 294 -4.10 -19.02 -1.76
N GLN A 295 -4.48 -19.84 -0.80
CA GLN A 295 -5.41 -19.43 0.27
C GLN A 295 -4.68 -18.81 1.46
N ILE A 296 -3.35 -18.92 1.53
CA ILE A 296 -2.56 -18.26 2.55
C ILE A 296 -1.93 -16.99 1.98
N GLY A 297 -2.12 -15.90 2.69
CA GLY A 297 -1.46 -14.64 2.46
C GLY A 297 -0.85 -14.11 3.75
N MET A 298 -0.28 -12.94 3.70
CA MET A 298 0.16 -12.23 4.89
C MET A 298 -0.16 -10.74 4.82
N THR A 299 -0.23 -10.14 5.97
CA THR A 299 -0.29 -8.69 6.17
C THR A 299 1.06 -8.25 6.71
N VAL A 300 1.64 -7.21 6.13
CA VAL A 300 2.89 -6.60 6.58
C VAL A 300 2.57 -5.24 7.17
N THR A 301 2.88 -5.02 8.44
CA THR A 301 2.73 -3.73 9.12
C THR A 301 4.10 -3.08 9.29
N LEU A 302 4.33 -2.00 8.55
CA LEU A 302 5.50 -1.15 8.64
C LEU A 302 5.28 -0.11 9.73
N LYS A 303 6.26 0.06 10.61
CA LYS A 303 6.20 1.01 11.73
C LYS A 303 7.35 2.01 11.63
N PHE A 304 7.00 3.28 11.65
CA PHE A 304 7.97 4.37 11.58
C PHE A 304 7.89 5.17 12.88
N SER A 305 9.01 5.39 13.54
CA SER A 305 9.06 6.16 14.77
C SER A 305 9.87 7.44 14.59
N ARG A 306 9.47 8.50 15.29
CA ARG A 306 10.20 9.73 15.41
C ARG A 306 10.57 9.92 16.87
N ASP A 307 11.86 10.08 17.15
CA ASP A 307 12.34 10.31 18.50
C ASP A 307 12.17 11.78 18.92
N ARG A 308 12.61 12.09 20.15
CA ARG A 308 12.50 13.45 20.73
C ARG A 308 13.38 14.47 20.03
N ASN A 309 14.40 14.05 19.27
CA ASN A 309 15.26 14.93 18.51
C ASN A 309 14.67 15.23 17.12
N GLY A 310 13.62 14.50 16.72
CA GLY A 310 13.01 14.59 15.42
C GLY A 310 13.55 13.55 14.42
N ASP A 311 14.50 12.70 14.85
CA ASP A 311 15.08 11.67 14.01
C ASP A 311 14.06 10.55 13.73
N LYS A 312 13.87 10.25 12.45
CA LYS A 312 12.90 9.28 11.96
C LYS A 312 13.59 7.98 11.58
N ARG A 313 13.01 6.86 11.98
CA ARG A 313 13.52 5.54 11.64
C ARG A 313 12.38 4.55 11.41
N MET A 314 12.60 3.59 10.56
CA MET A 314 11.74 2.41 10.45
C MET A 314 12.09 1.43 11.57
N LEU A 315 11.07 0.86 12.19
CA LEU A 315 11.19 -0.24 13.14
C LEU A 315 11.09 -1.58 12.40
N GLU A 316 11.37 -2.68 13.09
CA GLU A 316 11.19 -4.02 12.54
C GLU A 316 9.74 -4.19 12.07
N PRO A 317 9.49 -4.60 10.81
CA PRO A 317 8.16 -4.87 10.31
C PRO A 317 7.48 -6.02 11.07
N GLU A 318 6.17 -5.89 11.30
CA GLU A 318 5.36 -6.96 11.87
C GLU A 318 4.67 -7.72 10.73
N VAL A 319 4.73 -9.05 10.79
CA VAL A 319 4.07 -9.94 9.83
C VAL A 319 2.95 -10.70 10.52
N THR A 320 1.82 -10.84 9.85
CA THR A 320 0.69 -11.67 10.27
C THR A 320 0.20 -12.50 9.10
N TYR A 321 0.13 -13.82 9.27
CA TYR A 321 -0.42 -14.70 8.22
C TYR A 321 -1.95 -14.68 8.25
N ASN A 322 -2.53 -14.65 7.05
CA ASN A 322 -3.97 -14.67 6.84
C ASN A 322 -4.38 -15.92 6.06
N TRP A 323 -5.59 -16.40 6.33
CA TRP A 323 -6.20 -17.51 5.59
C TRP A 323 -7.48 -17.04 4.92
N CYS A 324 -7.54 -17.12 3.59
CA CYS A 324 -8.75 -16.92 2.81
C CYS A 324 -9.54 -18.24 2.75
N SER A 325 -10.55 -18.37 3.60
CA SER A 325 -11.44 -19.52 3.61
C SER A 325 -12.49 -19.42 2.51
N LEU A 326 -12.69 -20.51 1.79
CA LEU A 326 -13.74 -20.63 0.78
C LEU A 326 -15.09 -21.01 1.43
N PRO A 327 -16.25 -20.78 0.75
CA PRO A 327 -17.57 -21.16 1.28
C PRO A 327 -17.68 -22.62 1.68
N GLY A 328 -18.39 -22.89 2.78
CA GLY A 328 -18.58 -24.22 3.34
C GLY A 328 -17.35 -24.81 4.07
N LYS A 329 -16.39 -23.93 4.45
CA LYS A 329 -15.14 -24.31 5.15
C LYS A 329 -15.10 -23.75 6.57
N LEU A 330 -14.66 -22.52 6.76
CA LEU A 330 -14.79 -21.81 8.03
C LEU A 330 -16.26 -21.41 8.29
N CYS A 331 -16.91 -20.90 7.26
CA CYS A 331 -18.32 -20.52 7.25
C CYS A 331 -18.92 -20.74 5.86
N ASP A 332 -20.19 -20.40 5.66
CA ASP A 332 -20.88 -20.56 4.36
C ASP A 332 -20.56 -19.44 3.35
N ASN A 333 -19.51 -18.67 3.60
CA ASN A 333 -19.08 -17.56 2.75
C ASN A 333 -17.56 -17.54 2.61
N TYR A 334 -17.02 -16.69 1.73
CA TYR A 334 -15.62 -16.32 1.77
C TYR A 334 -15.32 -15.53 3.04
N SER A 335 -14.19 -15.83 3.67
CA SER A 335 -13.79 -15.13 4.89
C SER A 335 -12.28 -15.17 5.04
N THR A 336 -11.66 -14.01 5.14
CA THR A 336 -10.23 -13.90 5.45
C THR A 336 -10.06 -13.64 6.94
N VAL A 337 -9.25 -14.49 7.58
CA VAL A 337 -8.99 -14.45 9.03
C VAL A 337 -7.50 -14.52 9.31
N GLU A 338 -7.05 -13.97 10.42
CA GLU A 338 -5.68 -14.17 10.88
C GLU A 338 -5.49 -15.62 11.30
N VAL A 339 -4.40 -16.24 10.83
CA VAL A 339 -4.13 -17.66 11.08
C VAL A 339 -4.00 -17.93 12.58
N LYS A 340 -3.30 -17.06 13.32
CA LYS A 340 -3.10 -17.20 14.76
C LYS A 340 -4.41 -17.30 15.54
N ASP A 341 -5.41 -16.52 15.16
CA ASP A 341 -6.73 -16.52 15.81
C ASP A 341 -7.52 -17.81 15.56
N CYS A 342 -7.11 -18.60 14.57
CA CYS A 342 -7.78 -19.81 14.13
C CYS A 342 -7.01 -21.10 14.47
N LEU A 343 -5.76 -21.02 14.96
CA LEU A 343 -4.96 -22.20 15.29
C LEU A 343 -5.55 -23.03 16.43
N GLU A 344 -6.20 -22.39 17.40
CA GLU A 344 -6.78 -23.04 18.59
C GLU A 344 -8.31 -23.15 18.54
N CYS A 345 -8.94 -22.74 17.40
CA CYS A 345 -10.39 -22.63 17.26
C CYS A 345 -10.96 -23.62 16.23
N ARG A 346 -10.55 -24.90 16.32
CA ARG A 346 -11.01 -25.96 15.40
C ARG A 346 -12.54 -26.06 15.35
N GLU A 347 -13.21 -25.93 16.49
CA GLU A 347 -14.67 -26.02 16.61
C GLU A 347 -15.43 -24.94 15.84
N ARG A 348 -14.79 -23.86 15.42
CA ARG A 348 -15.37 -22.81 14.58
C ARG A 348 -15.51 -23.22 13.11
N TRP A 349 -14.82 -24.30 12.71
CA TRP A 349 -14.79 -24.74 11.31
C TRP A 349 -15.94 -25.68 11.01
N VAL A 350 -16.72 -25.34 9.98
CA VAL A 350 -17.77 -26.21 9.44
C VAL A 350 -17.15 -27.49 8.86
N ASN A 351 -15.97 -27.36 8.27
CA ASN A 351 -15.23 -28.51 7.71
C ASN A 351 -13.84 -28.64 8.34
N GLU A 352 -13.67 -29.66 9.20
CA GLU A 352 -12.39 -29.94 9.85
C GLU A 352 -11.23 -30.20 8.87
N THR A 353 -11.50 -30.78 7.71
CA THR A 353 -10.45 -31.07 6.71
C THR A 353 -9.79 -29.76 6.26
N ASP A 354 -10.56 -28.67 6.16
CA ASP A 354 -10.04 -27.36 5.75
C ASP A 354 -9.25 -26.71 6.89
N TYR A 355 -9.63 -26.91 8.15
CA TYR A 355 -8.81 -26.51 9.29
C TYR A 355 -7.41 -27.15 9.25
N TYR A 356 -7.34 -28.46 9.01
CA TYR A 356 -6.04 -29.13 8.87
C TYR A 356 -5.28 -28.72 7.61
N LYS A 357 -5.99 -28.39 6.53
CA LYS A 357 -5.38 -27.80 5.33
C LYS A 357 -4.73 -26.46 5.67
N MET A 358 -5.43 -25.57 6.36
CA MET A 358 -4.88 -24.27 6.80
C MET A 358 -3.60 -24.48 7.63
N LYS A 359 -3.65 -25.31 8.68
CA LYS A 359 -2.48 -25.57 9.54
C LYS A 359 -1.28 -26.08 8.76
N ARG A 360 -1.49 -27.09 7.91
CA ARG A 360 -0.40 -27.68 7.09
C ARG A 360 0.17 -26.65 6.10
N THR A 361 -0.70 -25.89 5.45
CA THR A 361 -0.26 -24.86 4.50
C THR A 361 0.52 -23.76 5.20
N TYR A 362 0.04 -23.28 6.35
CA TYR A 362 0.74 -22.29 7.16
C TYR A 362 2.13 -22.78 7.59
N THR A 363 2.23 -23.98 8.16
CA THR A 363 3.53 -24.56 8.56
C THR A 363 4.46 -24.70 7.35
N TYR A 364 3.96 -25.28 6.26
CA TYR A 364 4.75 -25.52 5.05
C TYR A 364 5.27 -24.21 4.42
N VAL A 365 4.41 -23.20 4.28
CA VAL A 365 4.80 -21.90 3.70
C VAL A 365 5.80 -21.21 4.59
N LYS A 366 5.54 -21.15 5.90
CA LYS A 366 6.45 -20.54 6.88
C LYS A 366 7.84 -21.19 6.89
N GLU A 367 7.91 -22.52 6.88
CA GLU A 367 9.19 -23.27 6.82
C GLU A 367 9.89 -23.10 5.47
N THR A 368 9.14 -23.08 4.35
CA THR A 368 9.71 -22.98 3.01
C THR A 368 10.23 -21.58 2.73
N THR A 369 9.50 -20.56 3.13
CA THR A 369 9.83 -19.16 2.85
C THR A 369 10.78 -18.56 3.89
N GLY A 370 10.79 -19.11 5.11
CA GLY A 370 11.55 -18.58 6.24
C GLY A 370 10.94 -17.30 6.84
N VAL A 371 9.76 -16.85 6.38
CA VAL A 371 9.08 -15.67 6.92
C VAL A 371 8.39 -16.04 8.24
N SER A 372 8.77 -15.36 9.31
CA SER A 372 8.18 -15.54 10.65
C SER A 372 7.17 -14.43 10.96
N ASP A 373 6.10 -14.77 11.68
CA ASP A 373 5.09 -13.88 12.24
C ASP A 373 5.15 -13.85 13.78
#